data_b7f149d2301691e26ab1b194b80632af
#
_entry.id   b7f149d2301691e26ab1b194b80632af
#
_cell.length_a   1.000
_cell.length_b   1.000
_cell.length_c   1.000
_cell.angle_alpha   90.00
_cell.angle_beta   90.00
_cell.angle_gamma   90.00
#
_symmetry.space_group_name_H-M   'P 1'
#
loop_
_entity.id
_entity.type
_entity.pdbx_description
1 polymer ?
#
loop_
_entity_poly.entity_id
_entity_poly.type
_entity_poly.pdbx_seq_one_letter_code
_entity_poly.pdbx_strand_id
1 'polypeptide(L)'
;MGHHATRFVIFALPLLVLCKPVDASTWQICRMELRVTEVLKQPYPQLQARILKVSPASSTVECPEEGAALTFTPETRDYQRVLPRRQWPAKGQSVRVDYRYLDGLCKGDGHSYECRIKHYPIGTP
;
A
#
# COMPACT_ATOMS: atom_id res chain seq x y z
N MET A 1 -5.15 -52.41 -27.84
CA MET A 1 -5.14 -52.10 -27.38
C MET A 1 -5.06 -51.11 -26.82
N GLY A 2 -5.02 -50.82 -26.55
CA GLY A 2 -4.98 -49.90 -26.07
C GLY A 2 -4.88 -49.19 -25.47
N HIS A 3 -4.83 -49.00 -25.31
CA HIS A 3 -4.79 -48.33 -24.75
C HIS A 3 -4.91 -47.37 -24.59
N HIS A 4 -5.14 -47.08 -24.70
CA HIS A 4 -5.36 -46.21 -24.60
C HIS A 4 -5.70 -45.41 -24.08
N ALA A 5 -5.88 -45.31 -24.13
CA ALA A 5 -6.36 -44.60 -23.74
C ALA A 5 -6.34 -44.03 -22.81
N THR A 6 -6.15 -43.88 -22.48
CA THR A 6 -6.16 -43.30 -21.62
C THR A 6 -6.03 -42.34 -21.42
N ARG A 7 -5.99 -41.93 -21.56
CA ARG A 7 -5.94 -41.02 -21.38
C ARG A 7 -6.39 -40.17 -21.20
N PHE A 8 -6.56 -39.68 -21.12
CA PHE A 8 -7.00 -38.74 -20.98
C PHE A 8 -7.19 -38.19 -20.19
N VAL A 9 -7.40 -37.98 -19.95
CA VAL A 9 -7.67 -37.61 -19.10
C VAL A 9 -7.18 -36.56 -18.68
N ILE A 10 -6.71 -36.38 -18.67
CA ILE A 10 -6.06 -35.47 -18.37
C ILE A 10 -6.48 -34.22 -18.49
N PHE A 11 -7.20 -33.92 -19.22
CA PHE A 11 -7.54 -32.74 -19.48
C PHE A 11 -8.26 -32.06 -18.52
N ALA A 12 -8.66 -32.37 -17.69
CA ALA A 12 -9.43 -31.75 -16.75
C ALA A 12 -8.68 -30.74 -16.00
N LEU A 13 -7.47 -30.94 -15.91
CA LEU A 13 -6.70 -30.07 -15.21
C LEU A 13 -6.76 -28.67 -15.56
N PRO A 14 -6.74 -28.34 -16.70
CA PRO A 14 -6.69 -26.96 -17.08
C PRO A 14 -7.85 -26.22 -16.54
N LEU A 15 -8.88 -26.88 -16.35
CA LEU A 15 -10.01 -26.21 -15.88
C LEU A 15 -9.81 -25.55 -14.60
N LEU A 16 -9.05 -26.13 -13.79
CA LEU A 16 -8.83 -25.59 -12.53
C LEU A 16 -8.25 -24.25 -12.60
N VAL A 17 -7.45 -24.09 -13.52
CA VAL A 17 -6.75 -22.86 -13.61
C VAL A 17 -7.70 -21.77 -13.88
N LEU A 18 -8.73 -22.05 -14.53
CA LEU A 18 -9.64 -21.03 -14.87
C LEU A 18 -10.35 -20.51 -13.69
N CYS A 19 -10.35 -21.23 -12.68
CA CYS A 19 -11.06 -20.80 -11.53
C CYS A 19 -10.27 -19.89 -10.69
N LYS A 20 -9.26 -19.30 -11.24
CA LYS A 20 -8.49 -18.44 -10.55
C LYS A 20 -9.26 -17.32 -10.04
N PRO A 21 -9.10 -16.93 -8.89
CA PRO A 21 -9.77 -15.86 -8.27
C PRO A 21 -9.39 -14.62 -8.87
N VAL A 22 -10.27 -13.83 -8.98
CA VAL A 22 -10.02 -12.74 -9.51
C VAL A 22 -9.74 -11.82 -8.65
N ASP A 23 -9.03 -11.46 -8.45
CA ASP A 23 -8.75 -10.37 -7.95
C ASP A 23 -9.17 -9.87 -6.87
N ALA A 24 -8.95 -10.36 -6.02
CA ALA A 24 -9.02 -9.81 -4.83
C ALA A 24 -8.10 -8.68 -4.85
N SER A 25 -8.50 -7.58 -4.53
CA SER A 25 -7.64 -6.44 -4.46
C SER A 25 -6.63 -6.66 -3.37
N THR A 26 -5.40 -6.41 -3.67
CA THR A 26 -4.36 -6.51 -2.67
C THR A 26 -3.76 -5.15 -2.44
N TRP A 27 -3.35 -4.92 -1.22
CA TRP A 27 -2.66 -3.68 -0.89
C TRP A 27 -1.33 -3.62 -1.61
N GLN A 28 -1.04 -2.46 -2.18
CA GLN A 28 0.25 -2.19 -2.81
C GLN A 28 1.10 -1.47 -1.77
N ILE A 29 2.30 -1.94 -1.54
CA ILE A 29 3.12 -1.44 -0.45
C ILE A 29 4.43 -0.86 -0.93
N CYS A 30 4.72 0.38 -0.49
CA CYS A 30 5.99 1.03 -0.71
C CYS A 30 6.66 1.18 0.64
N ARG A 31 7.81 0.59 0.82
CA ARG A 31 8.56 0.79 2.05
C ARG A 31 9.43 2.01 1.85
N MET A 32 9.24 3.01 2.67
CA MET A 32 9.94 4.26 2.51
C MET A 32 10.71 4.64 3.76
N GLU A 33 11.85 5.25 3.56
CA GLU A 33 12.59 5.85 4.64
C GLU A 33 12.47 7.36 4.44
N LEU A 34 11.99 8.05 5.44
CA LEU A 34 11.70 9.48 5.33
C LEU A 34 12.46 10.26 6.39
N ARG A 35 12.76 11.52 6.09
CA ARG A 35 13.26 12.43 7.11
C ARG A 35 12.23 13.51 7.34
N VAL A 36 11.80 13.68 8.57
CA VAL A 36 10.78 14.68 8.89
C VAL A 36 11.36 16.07 8.73
N THR A 37 10.74 16.89 7.92
CA THR A 37 11.18 18.24 7.68
C THR A 37 10.36 19.25 8.46
N GLU A 38 9.12 18.93 8.79
CA GLU A 38 8.28 19.85 9.51
C GLU A 38 7.11 19.11 10.17
N VAL A 39 6.68 19.60 11.31
CA VAL A 39 5.46 19.09 11.94
C VAL A 39 4.42 20.19 11.77
N LEU A 40 3.45 19.94 10.91
CA LEU A 40 2.44 20.94 10.60
C LEU A 40 1.30 20.87 11.60
N LYS A 41 0.76 22.04 11.93
CA LYS A 41 -0.37 22.09 12.85
C LYS A 41 -1.65 22.52 12.16
N GLN A 42 -1.51 23.28 11.08
CA GLN A 42 -2.65 23.82 10.36
C GLN A 42 -2.70 23.22 8.96
N PRO A 43 -3.86 22.96 8.42
CA PRO A 43 -5.19 23.11 9.01
C PRO A 43 -5.49 22.01 10.01
N TYR A 44 -4.72 20.92 10.02
CA TYR A 44 -4.79 19.87 11.02
C TYR A 44 -3.42 19.22 11.10
N PRO A 45 -3.16 18.51 12.19
CA PRO A 45 -1.80 17.97 12.40
C PRO A 45 -1.39 16.97 11.34
N GLN A 46 -0.22 17.20 10.75
CA GLN A 46 0.37 16.30 9.77
C GLN A 46 1.88 16.40 9.83
N LEU A 47 2.56 15.41 9.30
CA LEU A 47 4.01 15.46 9.12
C LEU A 47 4.33 15.79 7.69
N GLN A 48 5.37 16.58 7.50
CA GLN A 48 5.93 16.80 6.19
C GLN A 48 7.32 16.19 6.23
N ALA A 49 7.67 15.44 5.21
CA ALA A 49 8.93 14.73 5.20
C ALA A 49 9.49 14.67 3.79
N ARG A 50 10.78 14.40 3.71
CA ARG A 50 11.45 14.19 2.43
C ARG A 50 11.72 12.70 2.30
N ILE A 51 11.45 12.15 1.14
CA ILE A 51 11.64 10.72 0.90
C ILE A 51 13.11 10.47 0.63
N LEU A 52 13.75 9.67 1.48
CA LEU A 52 15.16 9.34 1.33
C LEU A 52 15.36 8.09 0.50
N LYS A 53 14.56 7.07 0.75
CA LYS A 53 14.66 5.80 0.03
C LYS A 53 13.28 5.22 -0.17
N VAL A 54 13.12 4.51 -1.27
CA VAL A 54 11.87 3.86 -1.60
C VAL A 54 12.15 2.45 -2.06
N SER A 55 11.40 1.50 -1.56
CA SER A 55 11.52 0.11 -1.97
C SER A 55 10.12 -0.45 -2.22
N PRO A 56 9.72 -0.60 -3.46
CA PRO A 56 8.41 -1.19 -3.76
C PRO A 56 8.39 -2.66 -3.38
N ALA A 57 7.30 -3.13 -2.83
CA ALA A 57 7.18 -4.53 -2.46
C ALA A 57 7.03 -5.43 -3.68
N SER A 58 6.57 -4.89 -4.79
CA SER A 58 6.48 -5.65 -6.03
C SER A 58 6.61 -4.69 -7.21
N SER A 59 6.72 -5.24 -8.40
CA SER A 59 6.93 -4.42 -9.60
C SER A 59 5.71 -3.63 -10.02
N THR A 60 4.56 -3.93 -9.47
CA THR A 60 3.34 -3.23 -9.87
C THR A 60 3.03 -2.03 -8.98
N VAL A 61 3.81 -1.83 -7.93
CA VAL A 61 3.54 -0.75 -6.99
C VAL A 61 4.06 0.57 -7.52
N GLU A 62 3.22 1.59 -7.44
CA GLU A 62 3.61 2.94 -7.82
C GLU A 62 4.05 3.67 -6.58
N CYS A 63 5.31 3.91 -6.45
CA CYS A 63 5.86 4.59 -5.30
C CYS A 63 6.20 6.04 -5.63
N PRO A 64 6.12 6.93 -4.66
CA PRO A 64 6.59 8.30 -4.85
C PRO A 64 8.11 8.28 -5.08
N GLU A 65 8.62 9.32 -5.69
CA GLU A 65 10.03 9.37 -6.02
C GLU A 65 10.91 9.77 -4.85
N GLU A 66 12.11 9.25 -4.82
CA GLU A 66 13.10 9.66 -3.83
C GLU A 66 13.39 11.14 -4.02
N GLY A 67 13.56 11.84 -2.93
CA GLY A 67 13.79 13.27 -2.95
C GLY A 67 12.53 14.10 -2.91
N ALA A 68 11.38 13.51 -3.15
CA ALA A 68 10.13 14.25 -3.15
C ALA A 68 9.67 14.56 -1.73
N ALA A 69 8.84 15.58 -1.60
CA ALA A 69 8.23 15.91 -0.32
C ALA A 69 6.91 15.17 -0.20
N LEU A 70 6.60 14.77 1.03
CA LEU A 70 5.37 14.05 1.31
C LEU A 70 4.75 14.63 2.56
N THR A 71 3.44 14.88 2.53
CA THR A 71 2.70 15.33 3.71
C THR A 71 1.69 14.24 4.04
N PHE A 72 1.68 13.80 5.28
CA PHE A 72 0.84 12.68 5.66
C PHE A 72 0.52 12.70 7.15
N THR A 73 -0.49 11.92 7.53
CA THR A 73 -0.83 11.71 8.93
C THR A 73 -0.30 10.33 9.32
N PRO A 74 0.64 10.24 10.25
CA PRO A 74 1.19 8.93 10.62
C PRO A 74 0.17 8.08 11.35
N GLU A 75 0.18 6.79 11.04
CA GLU A 75 -0.76 5.84 11.62
C GLU A 75 -0.04 4.75 12.40
N THR A 76 -0.77 4.03 13.21
CA THR A 76 -0.22 2.88 13.93
C THR A 76 0.18 1.80 12.95
N ARG A 77 0.99 0.86 13.39
CA ARG A 77 1.51 -0.17 12.49
C ARG A 77 0.42 -0.99 11.82
N ASP A 78 -0.68 -1.17 12.47
CA ASP A 78 -1.81 -1.90 11.90
C ASP A 78 -2.71 -0.98 11.07
N TYR A 79 -2.31 0.26 10.89
CA TYR A 79 -3.00 1.31 10.13
C TYR A 79 -4.49 1.44 10.46
N GLN A 80 -4.84 1.12 11.69
CA GLN A 80 -6.22 1.24 12.13
C GLN A 80 -6.51 2.56 12.83
N ARG A 81 -5.48 3.27 13.27
CA ARG A 81 -5.66 4.53 14.00
C ARG A 81 -4.54 5.48 13.72
N VAL A 82 -4.81 6.75 13.93
CA VAL A 82 -3.77 7.77 13.86
C VAL A 82 -2.81 7.54 15.03
N LEU A 83 -1.52 7.63 14.76
CA LEU A 83 -0.51 7.48 15.80
C LEU A 83 -0.66 8.61 16.82
N PRO A 84 -0.61 8.34 18.12
CA PRO A 84 -0.71 9.42 19.11
C PRO A 84 0.39 10.45 18.92
N ARG A 85 0.03 11.72 19.07
CA ARG A 85 0.95 12.81 18.79
C ARG A 85 2.27 12.70 19.51
N ARG A 86 2.28 12.23 20.73
CA ARG A 86 3.52 12.11 21.48
C ARG A 86 4.46 11.07 20.91
N GLN A 87 3.97 10.22 20.03
CA GLN A 87 4.80 9.19 19.41
C GLN A 87 5.27 9.60 18.01
N TRP A 88 4.88 10.77 17.55
CA TRP A 88 5.30 11.21 16.24
C TRP A 88 6.79 11.53 16.25
N PRO A 89 7.50 11.22 15.15
CA PRO A 89 8.89 11.62 15.05
C PRO A 89 9.01 13.13 14.99
N ALA A 90 10.10 13.65 15.50
CA ALA A 90 10.35 15.08 15.51
C ALA A 90 11.05 15.52 14.25
N LYS A 91 11.00 16.83 13.99
CA LYS A 91 11.71 17.40 12.86
C LYS A 91 13.16 16.96 12.88
N GLY A 92 13.66 16.53 11.74
CA GLY A 92 15.03 16.06 11.59
C GLY A 92 15.22 14.58 11.82
N GLN A 93 14.25 13.90 12.38
CA GLN A 93 14.38 12.47 12.61
C GLN A 93 14.02 11.69 11.37
N SER A 94 14.64 10.52 11.21
CA SER A 94 14.29 9.61 10.14
C SER A 94 13.29 8.60 10.65
N VAL A 95 12.38 8.17 9.79
CA VAL A 95 11.37 7.23 10.18
C VAL A 95 11.05 6.35 8.98
N ARG A 96 10.62 5.12 9.26
CA ARG A 96 10.23 4.23 8.21
C ARG A 96 8.72 4.20 8.14
N VAL A 97 8.20 4.36 6.95
CA VAL A 97 6.77 4.31 6.71
C VAL A 97 6.50 3.26 5.66
N ASP A 98 5.61 2.34 5.94
CA ASP A 98 5.22 1.34 4.98
C ASP A 98 3.92 1.83 4.33
N TYR A 99 4.07 2.80 3.44
CA TYR A 99 2.94 3.38 2.73
C TYR A 99 2.21 2.30 1.96
N ARG A 100 0.92 2.20 2.13
CA ARG A 100 0.14 1.23 1.39
C ARG A 100 -1.08 1.88 0.79
N TYR A 101 -1.46 1.40 -0.37
CA TYR A 101 -2.65 1.92 -1.01
C TYR A 101 -3.44 0.80 -1.67
N LEU A 102 -4.70 1.06 -1.87
CA LEU A 102 -5.59 0.13 -2.52
C LEU A 102 -6.45 0.92 -3.47
N ASP A 103 -6.43 0.55 -4.74
CA ASP A 103 -7.26 1.20 -5.73
C ASP A 103 -8.61 0.50 -5.74
N GLY A 104 -9.66 1.26 -5.75
CA GLY A 104 -10.99 0.72 -5.71
C GLY A 104 -12.02 1.73 -6.16
N LEU A 105 -13.24 1.51 -5.75
CA LEU A 105 -14.34 2.39 -6.10
C LEU A 105 -14.92 3.01 -4.85
N CYS A 106 -15.08 4.30 -4.88
CA CYS A 106 -15.71 5.05 -3.80
C CYS A 106 -17.08 5.51 -4.29
N LYS A 107 -17.95 5.82 -3.37
CA LYS A 107 -19.27 6.29 -3.72
C LYS A 107 -19.48 7.70 -3.23
N GLY A 108 -20.08 8.51 -4.05
CA GLY A 108 -20.41 9.87 -3.66
C GLY A 108 -21.47 10.41 -4.59
N ASP A 109 -22.39 11.17 -4.06
CA ASP A 109 -23.42 11.81 -4.85
C ASP A 109 -24.16 10.85 -5.76
N GLY A 110 -24.42 9.67 -5.27
CA GLY A 110 -25.24 8.72 -6.02
C GLY A 110 -24.53 7.97 -7.13
N HIS A 111 -23.23 8.13 -7.28
CA HIS A 111 -22.50 7.38 -8.30
C HIS A 111 -21.16 6.88 -7.77
N SER A 112 -20.55 5.98 -8.51
CA SER A 112 -19.26 5.41 -8.13
C SER A 112 -18.15 6.08 -8.93
N TYR A 113 -16.98 6.20 -8.35
CA TYR A 113 -15.83 6.73 -9.05
C TYR A 113 -14.55 6.06 -8.53
N GLU A 114 -13.53 6.06 -9.36
CA GLU A 114 -12.27 5.45 -8.98
C GLU A 114 -11.62 6.27 -7.89
N CYS A 115 -11.05 5.60 -6.92
CA CYS A 115 -10.35 6.27 -5.84
C CYS A 115 -9.23 5.40 -5.33
N ARG A 116 -8.31 6.02 -4.60
CA ARG A 116 -7.20 5.31 -4.00
C ARG A 116 -7.25 5.54 -2.48
N ILE A 117 -7.33 4.43 -1.73
CA ILE A 117 -7.31 4.48 -0.28
C ILE A 117 -5.86 4.37 0.14
N LYS A 118 -5.39 5.30 0.97
CA LYS A 118 -3.99 5.38 1.34
C LYS A 118 -3.81 5.32 2.84
N HIS A 119 -2.78 4.62 3.29
CA HIS A 119 -2.43 4.55 4.69
C HIS A 119 -0.92 4.74 4.86
N TYR A 120 -0.53 5.35 5.96
CA TYR A 120 0.86 5.65 6.25
C TYR A 120 1.27 5.12 7.62
N PRO A 121 1.30 3.80 7.80
CA PRO A 121 1.71 3.26 9.09
C PRO A 121 3.21 3.43 9.29
N ILE A 122 3.58 3.79 10.52
CA ILE A 122 4.97 3.91 10.87
C ILE A 122 5.50 2.50 11.07
N GLY A 123 6.56 2.18 10.36
CA GLY A 123 7.16 0.88 10.47
C GLY A 123 8.12 0.82 11.63
N THR A 124 8.56 -0.38 11.95
CA THR A 124 9.57 -0.54 12.97
C THR A 124 10.91 -0.21 12.38
N PRO A 125 11.72 0.47 13.09
CA PRO A 125 13.07 0.78 12.61
C PRO A 125 13.90 -0.50 12.46
#